data_ded9def29afd558cb0d22af83bd9af0c
#
_entry.id   ded9def29afd558cb0d22af83bd9af0c
#
_cell.length_a   1.000
_cell.length_b   1.000
_cell.length_c   1.000
_cell.angle_alpha   90.00
_cell.angle_beta   90.00
_cell.angle_gamma   90.00
#
_symmetry.space_group_name_H-M   'P 1'
#
loop_
_entity.id
_entity.type
_entity.pdbx_description
1 polymer ?
#
loop_
_entity_poly.entity_id
_entity_poly.type
_entity_poly.pdbx_seq_one_letter_code
_entity_poly.pdbx_strand_id
1 'polypeptide(L)'
;TERLDKVLTAELGLSRSTIQSWLKSDLVLVNGEVVKSNYKAQNGDEVTILQKEEEAITIQPENIPLDIVFEDDSLMVVNKPSGMVVHPSKGHYSGTLVNALLYHSNSLSDSTSEEIYRPGLVHRIDKDTSGLLVIAKNNDVHQKLAEQIAENKMNREYIAIVDGHFAHETGVIDAPLSRHQTNRLKRVVEKG
;
A
#
# COMPACT_ATOMS: atom_id res chain seq x y z
N THR A 1 0.89 33.15 21.14
CA THR A 1 2.04 32.31 20.70
C THR A 1 1.74 30.84 20.95
N GLU A 2 1.43 30.12 19.91
CA GLU A 2 1.18 28.69 19.95
C GLU A 2 2.34 27.92 19.30
N ARG A 3 2.50 26.63 19.62
CA ARG A 3 3.54 25.81 19.00
C ARG A 3 3.25 25.63 17.50
N LEU A 4 4.29 25.77 16.69
CA LEU A 4 4.18 25.67 15.22
C LEU A 4 3.57 24.33 14.77
N ASP A 5 3.91 23.21 15.43
CA ASP A 5 3.33 21.90 15.09
C ASP A 5 1.80 21.87 15.26
N LYS A 6 1.24 22.62 16.20
CA LYS A 6 -0.21 22.71 16.37
C LYS A 6 -0.86 23.65 15.36
N VAL A 7 -0.24 24.79 15.12
CA VAL A 7 -0.71 25.75 14.13
C VAL A 7 -0.80 25.10 12.75
N LEU A 8 0.28 24.46 12.31
CA LEU A 8 0.31 23.78 11.01
C LEU A 8 -0.67 22.59 10.93
N THR A 9 -0.90 21.88 12.03
CA THR A 9 -1.92 20.82 12.07
C THR A 9 -3.32 21.38 11.80
N ALA A 10 -3.65 22.52 12.40
CA ALA A 10 -4.95 23.16 12.22
C ALA A 10 -5.11 23.76 10.81
N GLU A 11 -4.09 24.45 10.31
CA GLU A 11 -4.15 25.14 9.00
C GLU A 11 -4.12 24.16 7.82
N LEU A 12 -3.35 23.07 7.90
CA LEU A 12 -3.17 22.13 6.79
C LEU A 12 -4.09 20.92 6.86
N GLY A 13 -4.82 20.71 7.96
CA GLY A 13 -5.67 19.54 8.17
C GLY A 13 -4.89 18.19 8.25
N LEU A 14 -3.57 18.25 8.44
CA LEU A 14 -2.71 17.07 8.49
C LEU A 14 -2.53 16.57 9.92
N SER A 15 -2.11 15.29 10.07
CA SER A 15 -1.83 14.75 11.40
C SER A 15 -0.64 15.44 12.05
N ARG A 16 -0.69 15.62 13.37
CA ARG A 16 0.42 16.20 14.12
C ARG A 16 1.72 15.40 14.00
N SER A 17 1.63 14.08 13.85
CA SER A 17 2.79 13.20 13.61
C SER A 17 3.46 13.49 12.27
N THR A 18 2.70 13.80 11.24
CA THR A 18 3.21 14.21 9.92
C THR A 18 3.98 15.52 10.04
N ILE A 19 3.38 16.54 10.66
CA ILE A 19 4.03 17.85 10.85
C ILE A 19 5.32 17.72 11.69
N GLN A 20 5.29 16.93 12.76
CA GLN A 20 6.50 16.67 13.57
C GLN A 20 7.59 15.91 12.80
N SER A 21 7.22 15.04 11.88
CA SER A 21 8.18 14.37 10.98
C SER A 21 8.83 15.39 10.04
N TRP A 22 8.07 16.29 9.45
CA TRP A 22 8.59 17.35 8.59
C TRP A 22 9.57 18.28 9.34
N LEU A 23 9.20 18.71 10.55
CA LEU A 23 10.07 19.53 11.40
C LEU A 23 11.38 18.80 11.79
N LYS A 24 11.33 17.51 12.02
CA LYS A 24 12.53 16.69 12.31
C LYS A 24 13.42 16.44 11.10
N SER A 25 12.85 16.51 9.89
CA SER A 25 13.56 16.31 8.63
C SER A 25 13.96 17.63 7.97
N ASP A 26 13.92 18.74 8.72
CA ASP A 26 14.29 20.07 8.26
C ASP A 26 13.50 20.57 7.04
N LEU A 27 12.28 20.05 6.85
CA LEU A 27 11.39 20.41 5.74
C LEU A 27 10.51 21.63 6.02
N VAL A 28 10.56 22.19 7.23
CA VAL A 28 9.79 23.39 7.61
C VAL A 28 10.76 24.48 7.98
N LEU A 29 10.69 25.58 7.25
CA LEU A 29 11.46 26.79 7.49
C LEU A 29 10.53 27.87 8.04
N VAL A 30 11.03 28.70 8.96
CA VAL A 30 10.36 29.93 9.40
C VAL A 30 11.30 31.07 9.11
N ASN A 31 10.81 32.05 8.35
CA ASN A 31 11.62 33.18 7.88
C ASN A 31 12.92 32.77 7.18
N GLY A 32 12.88 31.64 6.46
CA GLY A 32 14.01 31.06 5.74
C GLY A 32 14.96 30.17 6.57
N GLU A 33 14.72 30.01 7.88
CA GLU A 33 15.57 29.22 8.77
C GLU A 33 14.88 27.95 9.27
N VAL A 34 15.66 26.85 9.44
CA VAL A 34 15.17 25.59 10.02
C VAL A 34 14.83 25.80 11.49
N VAL A 35 13.65 25.36 11.90
CA VAL A 35 13.19 25.49 13.27
C VAL A 35 12.94 24.14 13.94
N LYS A 36 13.11 24.10 15.26
CA LYS A 36 12.85 22.88 16.06
C LYS A 36 11.35 22.68 16.28
N SER A 37 10.95 21.45 16.56
CA SER A 37 9.55 21.06 16.78
C SER A 37 8.85 21.78 17.96
N ASN A 38 9.60 22.43 18.83
CA ASN A 38 9.08 23.24 19.94
C ASN A 38 9.00 24.75 19.64
N TYR A 39 9.30 25.18 18.41
CA TYR A 39 9.21 26.59 18.01
C TYR A 39 7.80 27.13 18.27
N LYS A 40 7.73 28.34 18.79
CA LYS A 40 6.47 29.03 19.06
C LYS A 40 6.24 30.05 17.96
N ALA A 41 5.24 29.80 17.13
CA ALA A 41 4.86 30.69 16.04
C ALA A 41 4.51 32.10 16.54
N GLN A 42 4.94 33.12 15.82
CA GLN A 42 4.69 34.51 16.07
C GLN A 42 3.87 35.12 14.92
N ASN A 43 3.15 36.19 15.22
CA ASN A 43 2.45 36.93 14.16
C ASN A 43 3.48 37.57 13.20
N GLY A 44 3.31 37.27 11.91
CA GLY A 44 4.20 37.74 10.86
C GLY A 44 5.29 36.73 10.46
N ASP A 45 5.35 35.54 11.10
CA ASP A 45 6.22 34.49 10.64
C ASP A 45 5.80 34.00 9.25
N GLU A 46 6.75 33.94 8.34
CA GLU A 46 6.60 33.31 7.03
C GLU A 46 7.05 31.87 7.13
N VAL A 47 6.11 30.92 6.92
CA VAL A 47 6.39 29.50 7.00
C VAL A 47 6.49 28.89 5.61
N THR A 48 7.67 28.40 5.28
CA THR A 48 7.92 27.67 4.03
C THR A 48 7.99 26.17 4.32
N ILE A 49 7.21 25.38 3.60
CA ILE A 49 7.27 23.93 3.66
C ILE A 49 7.97 23.45 2.40
N LEU A 50 9.15 22.86 2.59
CA LEU A 50 9.89 22.24 1.50
C LEU A 50 9.17 20.93 1.17
N GLN A 51 8.54 20.84 0.00
CA GLN A 51 8.06 19.58 -0.50
C GLN A 51 9.28 18.70 -0.76
N LYS A 52 9.44 17.63 0.02
CA LYS A 52 10.30 16.54 -0.41
C LYS A 52 9.63 16.00 -1.67
N GLU A 53 10.24 16.20 -2.82
CA GLU A 53 9.89 15.41 -3.99
C GLU A 53 10.06 13.95 -3.53
N GLU A 54 8.95 13.26 -3.27
CA GLU A 54 8.99 11.81 -3.21
C GLU A 54 9.42 11.40 -4.61
N GLU A 55 10.66 10.92 -4.73
CA GLU A 55 11.13 10.31 -5.96
C GLU A 55 10.06 9.28 -6.33
N ALA A 56 9.34 9.55 -7.41
CA ALA A 56 8.32 8.64 -7.90
C ALA A 56 9.02 7.28 -8.07
N ILE A 57 8.60 6.29 -7.30
CA ILE A 57 9.19 4.95 -7.35
C ILE A 57 8.97 4.44 -8.77
N THR A 58 9.96 4.61 -9.63
CA THR A 58 9.93 4.08 -10.98
C THR A 58 10.09 2.57 -10.89
N ILE A 59 9.00 1.84 -11.08
CA ILE A 59 9.03 0.38 -11.06
C ILE A 59 9.65 -0.09 -12.38
N GLN A 60 10.81 -0.76 -12.28
CA GLN A 60 11.52 -1.27 -13.44
C GLN A 60 11.03 -2.67 -13.80
N PRO A 61 10.84 -2.98 -15.10
CA PRO A 61 10.61 -4.34 -15.57
C PRO A 61 11.79 -5.24 -15.21
N GLU A 62 11.52 -6.44 -14.71
CA GLU A 62 12.55 -7.42 -14.36
C GLU A 62 12.22 -8.80 -14.96
N ASN A 63 13.20 -9.46 -15.56
CA ASN A 63 13.06 -10.80 -16.13
C ASN A 63 12.98 -11.86 -15.00
N ILE A 64 11.82 -11.92 -14.36
CA ILE A 64 11.51 -12.89 -13.32
C ILE A 64 10.50 -13.89 -13.90
N PRO A 65 10.76 -15.20 -13.85
CA PRO A 65 9.83 -16.20 -14.34
C PRO A 65 8.46 -16.13 -13.63
N LEU A 66 7.38 -16.18 -14.40
CA LEU A 66 6.00 -16.21 -13.91
C LEU A 66 5.39 -17.58 -14.20
N ASP A 67 4.69 -18.13 -13.22
CA ASP A 67 3.81 -19.31 -13.40
C ASP A 67 2.43 -18.80 -13.84
N ILE A 68 2.24 -18.70 -15.17
CA ILE A 68 1.01 -18.19 -15.78
C ILE A 68 0.07 -19.36 -16.00
N VAL A 69 -1.03 -19.39 -15.25
CA VAL A 69 -2.05 -20.44 -15.31
C VAL A 69 -3.02 -20.23 -16.46
N PHE A 70 -3.30 -18.96 -16.77
CA PHE A 70 -4.18 -18.55 -17.86
C PHE A 70 -3.79 -17.15 -18.35
N GLU A 71 -3.89 -16.93 -19.66
CA GLU A 71 -3.70 -15.61 -20.25
C GLU A 71 -4.52 -15.49 -21.56
N ASP A 72 -5.20 -14.36 -21.71
CA ASP A 72 -5.84 -13.93 -22.95
C ASP A 72 -5.53 -12.45 -23.25
N ASP A 73 -6.27 -11.82 -24.16
CA ASP A 73 -6.09 -10.41 -24.49
C ASP A 73 -6.58 -9.45 -23.41
N SER A 74 -7.36 -9.92 -22.45
CA SER A 74 -8.07 -9.13 -21.45
C SER A 74 -7.48 -9.24 -20.07
N LEU A 75 -7.09 -10.44 -19.66
CA LEU A 75 -6.60 -10.72 -18.32
C LEU A 75 -5.54 -11.85 -18.31
N MET A 76 -4.84 -11.94 -17.20
CA MET A 76 -3.89 -13.00 -16.91
C MET A 76 -4.16 -13.54 -15.50
N VAL A 77 -3.97 -14.84 -15.30
CA VAL A 77 -3.98 -15.47 -13.97
C VAL A 77 -2.60 -16.01 -13.68
N VAL A 78 -1.99 -15.53 -12.62
CA VAL A 78 -0.64 -15.91 -12.20
C VAL A 78 -0.69 -16.63 -10.87
N ASN A 79 0.02 -17.77 -10.78
CA ASN A 79 0.26 -18.45 -9.51
C ASN A 79 1.51 -17.86 -8.84
N LYS A 80 1.33 -16.95 -7.90
CA LYS A 80 2.44 -16.31 -7.19
C LYS A 80 3.12 -17.29 -6.22
N PRO A 81 4.45 -17.43 -6.27
CA PRO A 81 5.16 -18.23 -5.28
C PRO A 81 5.13 -17.57 -3.89
N SER A 82 5.29 -18.36 -2.84
CA SER A 82 5.58 -17.87 -1.50
C SER A 82 6.93 -17.12 -1.48
N GLY A 83 7.04 -16.10 -0.65
CA GLY A 83 8.23 -15.26 -0.53
C GLY A 83 8.28 -14.07 -1.50
N MET A 84 7.45 -14.06 -2.56
CA MET A 84 7.38 -12.94 -3.51
C MET A 84 6.42 -11.85 -3.03
N VAL A 85 6.90 -10.60 -2.98
CA VAL A 85 6.06 -9.41 -2.72
C VAL A 85 5.26 -9.07 -3.99
N VAL A 86 3.99 -8.69 -3.84
CA VAL A 86 3.16 -8.37 -5.01
C VAL A 86 3.56 -7.03 -5.64
N HIS A 87 3.72 -5.99 -4.84
CA HIS A 87 3.96 -4.62 -5.31
C HIS A 87 5.12 -3.98 -4.53
N PRO A 88 6.00 -3.20 -5.18
CA PRO A 88 7.07 -2.47 -4.50
C PRO A 88 6.57 -1.67 -3.30
N SER A 89 7.33 -1.72 -2.23
CA SER A 89 7.03 -1.02 -0.99
C SER A 89 8.34 -0.71 -0.26
N LYS A 90 8.28 0.10 0.80
CA LYS A 90 9.46 0.46 1.58
C LYS A 90 10.25 -0.78 2.01
N GLY A 91 11.50 -0.89 1.54
CA GLY A 91 12.39 -2.02 1.79
C GLY A 91 12.30 -3.17 0.76
N HIS A 92 11.39 -3.07 -0.24
CA HIS A 92 11.23 -4.04 -1.33
C HIS A 92 10.90 -3.30 -2.62
N TYR A 93 11.90 -2.75 -3.30
CA TYR A 93 11.72 -1.93 -4.51
C TYR A 93 11.88 -2.73 -5.81
N SER A 94 12.40 -3.95 -5.72
CA SER A 94 12.68 -4.86 -6.83
C SER A 94 12.26 -6.29 -6.48
N GLY A 95 12.29 -7.21 -7.45
CA GLY A 95 11.95 -8.61 -7.25
C GLY A 95 10.48 -8.87 -6.94
N THR A 96 9.59 -7.94 -7.28
CA THR A 96 8.15 -8.07 -7.01
C THR A 96 7.39 -8.65 -8.19
N LEU A 97 6.16 -9.11 -7.95
CA LEU A 97 5.29 -9.59 -9.01
C LEU A 97 5.07 -8.50 -10.08
N VAL A 98 4.92 -7.23 -9.69
CA VAL A 98 4.74 -6.13 -10.65
C VAL A 98 5.97 -5.94 -11.54
N ASN A 99 7.19 -6.06 -11.01
CA ASN A 99 8.40 -6.00 -11.83
C ASN A 99 8.40 -7.10 -12.91
N ALA A 100 7.99 -8.32 -12.54
CA ALA A 100 7.88 -9.45 -13.46
C ALA A 100 6.76 -9.25 -14.50
N LEU A 101 5.60 -8.75 -14.07
CA LEU A 101 4.46 -8.46 -14.97
C LEU A 101 4.80 -7.39 -16.00
N LEU A 102 5.49 -6.32 -15.61
CA LEU A 102 5.94 -5.26 -16.52
C LEU A 102 6.95 -5.76 -17.56
N TYR A 103 7.74 -6.78 -17.22
CA TYR A 103 8.65 -7.40 -18.19
C TYR A 103 7.91 -8.33 -19.15
N HIS A 104 6.94 -9.11 -18.63
CA HIS A 104 6.18 -10.09 -19.40
C HIS A 104 5.19 -9.45 -20.39
N SER A 105 4.51 -8.37 -19.98
CA SER A 105 3.42 -7.76 -20.74
C SER A 105 3.62 -6.26 -20.94
N ASN A 106 3.51 -5.83 -22.20
CA ASN A 106 3.50 -4.41 -22.56
C ASN A 106 2.11 -3.75 -22.43
N SER A 107 1.08 -4.54 -22.15
CA SER A 107 -0.30 -4.08 -22.02
C SER A 107 -0.85 -4.51 -20.67
N LEU A 108 -0.63 -3.70 -19.64
CA LEU A 108 -1.29 -3.83 -18.34
C LEU A 108 -2.20 -2.62 -18.16
N SER A 109 -3.29 -2.79 -17.42
CA SER A 109 -4.14 -1.65 -17.07
C SER A 109 -3.37 -0.64 -16.23
N ASP A 110 -3.53 0.64 -16.53
CA ASP A 110 -3.05 1.74 -15.70
C ASP A 110 -4.02 1.92 -14.54
N SER A 111 -3.71 1.36 -13.38
CA SER A 111 -4.48 1.67 -12.19
C SER A 111 -4.07 3.04 -11.67
N THR A 112 -4.81 4.04 -12.03
CA THR A 112 -4.66 5.39 -11.53
C THR A 112 -5.46 5.61 -10.26
N SER A 113 -4.96 5.14 -9.13
CA SER A 113 -5.12 5.93 -7.91
C SER A 113 -3.95 6.91 -7.89
N GLU A 114 -4.22 8.20 -7.74
CA GLU A 114 -3.26 9.31 -7.90
C GLU A 114 -1.97 9.17 -7.06
N GLU A 115 -1.90 8.23 -6.11
CA GLU A 115 -0.79 8.08 -5.19
C GLU A 115 0.11 6.86 -5.45
N ILE A 116 -0.38 5.78 -6.09
CA ILE A 116 0.40 4.55 -6.25
C ILE A 116 0.12 3.88 -7.60
N TYR A 117 1.13 3.82 -8.46
CA TYR A 117 1.08 3.08 -9.72
C TYR A 117 1.06 1.56 -9.45
N ARG A 118 -0.05 0.89 -9.79
CA ARG A 118 -0.28 -0.55 -9.59
C ARG A 118 -0.76 -1.23 -10.87
N PRO A 119 0.08 -1.35 -11.89
CA PRO A 119 -0.34 -1.85 -13.20
C PRO A 119 -0.94 -3.25 -13.09
N GLY A 120 -2.14 -3.42 -13.64
CA GLY A 120 -2.84 -4.69 -13.71
C GLY A 120 -3.43 -5.24 -12.42
N LEU A 121 -3.07 -4.70 -11.25
CA LEU A 121 -3.43 -5.30 -9.96
C LEU A 121 -4.80 -4.88 -9.47
N VAL A 122 -5.74 -5.81 -9.39
CA VAL A 122 -7.07 -5.61 -8.79
C VAL A 122 -7.17 -6.11 -7.35
N HIS A 123 -6.26 -6.99 -6.93
CA HIS A 123 -6.15 -7.50 -5.56
C HIS A 123 -4.71 -7.92 -5.24
N ARG A 124 -4.49 -8.32 -4.00
CA ARG A 124 -3.17 -8.79 -3.55
C ARG A 124 -3.31 -9.89 -2.50
N ILE A 125 -2.26 -10.69 -2.36
CA ILE A 125 -2.02 -11.62 -1.26
C ILE A 125 -0.70 -11.25 -0.58
N ASP A 126 -0.46 -11.75 0.61
CA ASP A 126 0.74 -11.44 1.37
C ASP A 126 2.00 -12.07 0.75
N LYS A 127 3.19 -11.59 1.16
CA LYS A 127 4.48 -12.05 0.66
C LYS A 127 4.61 -13.56 0.74
N ASP A 128 4.32 -14.14 1.91
CA ASP A 128 4.53 -15.55 2.19
C ASP A 128 3.32 -16.43 1.83
N THR A 129 2.24 -15.84 1.34
CA THR A 129 1.11 -16.55 0.77
C THR A 129 1.38 -16.84 -0.70
N SER A 130 1.28 -18.10 -1.10
CA SER A 130 1.26 -18.52 -2.50
C SER A 130 -0.17 -18.60 -3.03
N GLY A 131 -0.33 -18.58 -4.36
CA GLY A 131 -1.62 -18.80 -4.99
C GLY A 131 -1.96 -17.80 -6.09
N LEU A 132 -3.20 -17.90 -6.57
CA LEU A 132 -3.66 -17.24 -7.78
C LEU A 132 -3.95 -15.75 -7.58
N LEU A 133 -3.45 -14.95 -8.52
CA LEU A 133 -3.84 -13.55 -8.70
C LEU A 133 -4.36 -13.34 -10.11
N VAL A 134 -5.43 -12.55 -10.21
CA VAL A 134 -5.97 -12.08 -11.48
C VAL A 134 -5.40 -10.71 -11.78
N ILE A 135 -4.88 -10.56 -13.00
CA ILE A 135 -4.20 -9.36 -13.50
C ILE A 135 -4.98 -8.83 -14.69
N ALA A 136 -5.34 -7.57 -14.67
CA ALA A 136 -6.05 -6.91 -15.77
C ALA A 136 -5.06 -6.39 -16.82
N LYS A 137 -5.29 -6.67 -18.11
CA LYS A 137 -4.46 -6.20 -19.22
C LYS A 137 -4.94 -4.89 -19.82
N ASN A 138 -6.15 -4.44 -19.48
CA ASN A 138 -6.71 -3.16 -19.90
C ASN A 138 -7.63 -2.55 -18.82
N ASN A 139 -7.93 -1.26 -18.95
CA ASN A 139 -8.67 -0.50 -17.93
C ASN A 139 -10.13 -0.93 -17.80
N ASP A 140 -10.80 -1.32 -18.87
CA ASP A 140 -12.19 -1.79 -18.83
C ASP A 140 -12.32 -3.08 -18.02
N VAL A 141 -11.39 -4.01 -18.23
CA VAL A 141 -11.34 -5.26 -17.48
C VAL A 141 -10.94 -5.00 -16.01
N HIS A 142 -10.02 -4.07 -15.77
CA HIS A 142 -9.63 -3.67 -14.42
C HIS A 142 -10.86 -3.19 -13.63
N GLN A 143 -11.64 -2.28 -14.21
CA GLN A 143 -12.84 -1.76 -13.56
C GLN A 143 -13.86 -2.87 -13.24
N LYS A 144 -14.15 -3.73 -14.21
CA LYS A 144 -15.10 -4.84 -14.03
C LYS A 144 -14.65 -5.85 -12.97
N LEU A 145 -13.35 -6.15 -12.91
CA LEU A 145 -12.79 -7.03 -11.87
C LEU A 145 -12.84 -6.35 -10.49
N ALA A 146 -12.52 -5.06 -10.40
CA ALA A 146 -12.61 -4.29 -9.16
C ALA A 146 -14.06 -4.24 -8.63
N GLU A 147 -15.04 -4.04 -9.50
CA GLU A 147 -16.47 -4.09 -9.16
C GLU A 147 -16.88 -5.47 -8.61
N GLN A 148 -16.47 -6.57 -9.27
CA GLN A 148 -16.74 -7.92 -8.79
C GLN A 148 -16.13 -8.20 -7.41
N ILE A 149 -14.93 -7.66 -7.14
CA ILE A 149 -14.29 -7.78 -5.82
C ILE A 149 -15.05 -6.98 -4.77
N ALA A 150 -15.45 -5.74 -5.09
CA ALA A 150 -16.20 -4.88 -4.18
C ALA A 150 -17.57 -5.46 -3.82
N GLU A 151 -18.22 -6.11 -4.77
CA GLU A 151 -19.52 -6.78 -4.60
C GLU A 151 -19.41 -8.20 -4.02
N ASN A 152 -18.21 -8.64 -3.64
CA ASN A 152 -17.92 -10.01 -3.18
C ASN A 152 -18.37 -11.12 -4.15
N LYS A 153 -18.40 -10.84 -5.45
CA LYS A 153 -18.72 -11.83 -6.50
C LYS A 153 -17.52 -12.71 -6.86
N MET A 154 -16.31 -12.26 -6.59
CA MET A 154 -15.10 -13.05 -6.74
C MET A 154 -14.77 -13.75 -5.42
N ASN A 155 -15.13 -15.04 -5.32
CA ASN A 155 -14.85 -15.85 -4.15
C ASN A 155 -13.35 -16.12 -4.03
N ARG A 156 -12.86 -16.14 -2.79
CA ARG A 156 -11.46 -16.46 -2.47
C ARG A 156 -11.43 -17.63 -1.49
N GLU A 157 -10.74 -18.69 -1.90
CA GLU A 157 -10.54 -19.87 -1.07
C GLU A 157 -9.06 -20.02 -0.73
N TYR A 158 -8.76 -20.38 0.51
CA TYR A 158 -7.39 -20.56 1.00
C TYR A 158 -7.26 -21.85 1.76
N ILE A 159 -6.09 -22.46 1.66
CA ILE A 159 -5.69 -23.58 2.52
C ILE A 159 -4.63 -23.03 3.48
N ALA A 160 -4.79 -23.30 4.77
CA ALA A 160 -3.86 -22.88 5.79
C ALA A 160 -3.56 -24.01 6.79
N ILE A 161 -2.31 -24.08 7.23
CA ILE A 161 -1.90 -24.91 8.35
C ILE A 161 -1.95 -24.05 9.60
N VAL A 162 -2.67 -24.49 10.61
CA VAL A 162 -2.83 -23.80 11.88
C VAL A 162 -2.34 -24.65 13.03
N ASP A 163 -1.95 -24.00 14.13
CA ASP A 163 -1.57 -24.69 15.36
C ASP A 163 -2.81 -25.04 16.20
N GLY A 164 -2.80 -26.22 16.85
CA GLY A 164 -3.88 -26.70 17.70
C GLY A 164 -4.96 -27.50 16.95
N HIS A 165 -6.09 -27.65 17.60
CA HIS A 165 -7.26 -28.39 17.10
C HIS A 165 -8.52 -27.54 17.15
N PHE A 166 -9.33 -27.62 16.11
CA PHE A 166 -10.67 -27.04 16.12
C PHE A 166 -11.64 -27.93 16.89
N ALA A 167 -12.52 -27.30 17.68
CA ALA A 167 -13.58 -28.03 18.37
C ALA A 167 -14.67 -28.53 17.40
N HIS A 168 -14.79 -27.91 16.24
CA HIS A 168 -15.78 -28.22 15.20
C HIS A 168 -15.10 -28.24 13.83
N GLU A 169 -15.58 -29.06 12.91
CA GLU A 169 -15.05 -29.17 11.54
C GLU A 169 -15.34 -27.93 10.69
N THR A 170 -16.39 -27.19 11.02
CA THR A 170 -16.79 -25.97 10.31
C THR A 170 -17.12 -24.85 11.29
N GLY A 171 -16.94 -23.61 10.86
CA GLY A 171 -17.29 -22.45 11.68
C GLY A 171 -17.13 -21.15 10.90
N VAL A 172 -17.59 -20.06 11.50
CA VAL A 172 -17.43 -18.72 10.96
C VAL A 172 -16.64 -17.91 11.98
N ILE A 173 -15.62 -17.18 11.50
CA ILE A 173 -14.88 -16.19 12.28
C ILE A 173 -15.23 -14.83 11.67
N ASP A 174 -16.08 -14.08 12.37
CA ASP A 174 -16.47 -12.71 12.01
C ASP A 174 -15.97 -11.79 13.13
N ALA A 175 -14.78 -11.25 12.97
CA ALA A 175 -14.14 -10.43 13.97
C ALA A 175 -13.33 -9.31 13.32
N PRO A 176 -13.50 -8.05 13.77
CA PRO A 176 -12.76 -6.92 13.21
C PRO A 176 -11.26 -7.05 13.52
N LEU A 177 -10.45 -6.85 12.51
CA LEU A 177 -8.98 -6.89 12.61
C LEU A 177 -8.41 -5.48 12.50
N SER A 178 -7.61 -5.09 13.49
CA SER A 178 -6.85 -3.85 13.47
C SER A 178 -5.33 -4.08 13.56
N ARG A 179 -4.58 -3.01 13.40
CA ARG A 179 -3.15 -3.05 13.68
C ARG A 179 -2.92 -2.87 15.18
N HIS A 180 -2.01 -3.68 15.74
CA HIS A 180 -1.60 -3.50 17.13
C HIS A 180 -1.02 -2.10 17.34
N GLN A 181 -1.43 -1.43 18.44
CA GLN A 181 -1.12 0.00 18.69
C GLN A 181 0.38 0.31 18.73
N THR A 182 1.19 -0.57 19.32
CA THR A 182 2.64 -0.38 19.50
C THR A 182 3.49 -1.21 18.54
N ASN A 183 3.02 -2.39 18.12
CA ASN A 183 3.74 -3.26 17.19
C ASN A 183 2.98 -3.39 15.88
N ARG A 184 3.29 -2.54 14.91
CA ARG A 184 2.62 -2.47 13.61
C ARG A 184 2.71 -3.73 12.75
N LEU A 185 3.61 -4.66 13.07
CA LEU A 185 3.71 -5.96 12.39
C LEU A 185 2.63 -6.95 12.85
N LYS A 186 2.04 -6.72 14.03
CA LYS A 186 0.98 -7.58 14.56
C LYS A 186 -0.40 -7.07 14.17
N ARG A 187 -1.29 -8.02 13.89
CA ARG A 187 -2.73 -7.80 13.80
C ARG A 187 -3.38 -8.29 15.09
N VAL A 188 -4.42 -7.62 15.50
CA VAL A 188 -5.20 -7.96 16.69
C VAL A 188 -6.69 -7.91 16.36
N VAL A 189 -7.45 -8.76 17.01
CA VAL A 189 -8.90 -8.67 17.00
C VAL A 189 -9.29 -7.52 17.92
N GLU A 190 -10.06 -6.55 17.42
CA GLU A 190 -10.64 -5.51 18.26
C GLU A 190 -11.73 -6.14 19.13
N LYS A 191 -11.58 -5.94 20.43
CA LYS A 191 -12.69 -6.25 21.34
C LYS A 191 -13.70 -5.14 21.18
N GLY A 192 -14.89 -5.48 20.65
CA GLY A 192 -16.04 -4.61 20.63
C GLY A 192 -16.47 -4.17 22.03
#